data_e7ccb7b84679e5581287a69a0742bbf2
#
_entry.id   e7ccb7b84679e5581287a69a0742bbf2
#
_cell.length_a   1.000
_cell.length_b   1.000
_cell.length_c   1.000
_cell.angle_alpha   90.00
_cell.angle_beta   90.00
_cell.angle_gamma   90.00
#
_symmetry.space_group_name_H-M   'P 1'
#
loop_
_entity.id
_entity.type
_entity.pdbx_description
1 polymer ?
#
loop_
_entity_poly.entity_id
_entity_poly.type
_entity_poly.pdbx_seq_one_letter_code
_entity_poly.pdbx_strand_id
1 'polypeptide(L)'
;YDVADDTRRVKLANLLKSYGERVQLSVFECYLDEKLLQDLKARARRVLDLGQDALRLYPVQGEVEVLGTSPLGAEDPAFVVL
;
A
#
# COMPACT_ATOMS: atom_id res chain seq x y z
N TYR A 1 -4.47 -3.39 4.90
CA TYR A 1 -5.14 -4.48 4.21
C TYR A 1 -5.43 -5.64 5.16
N ASP A 2 -6.43 -6.41 4.81
CA ASP A 2 -6.84 -7.58 5.56
C ASP A 2 -6.98 -8.75 4.57
N VAL A 3 -6.10 -9.74 4.70
CA VAL A 3 -6.02 -10.87 3.78
C VAL A 3 -6.09 -12.17 4.59
N ALA A 4 -7.07 -13.01 4.26
CA ALA A 4 -7.38 -14.21 5.05
C ALA A 4 -6.35 -15.32 4.93
N ASP A 5 -5.63 -15.41 3.80
CA ASP A 5 -4.66 -16.46 3.53
C ASP A 5 -3.22 -15.96 3.63
N ASP A 6 -2.35 -16.71 4.31
CA ASP A 6 -0.96 -16.31 4.51
C ASP A 6 -0.18 -16.18 3.20
N THR A 7 -0.40 -17.08 2.26
CA THR A 7 0.28 -17.04 0.96
C THR A 7 -0.10 -15.78 0.18
N ARG A 8 -1.40 -15.46 0.14
CA ARG A 8 -1.86 -14.23 -0.51
C ARG A 8 -1.37 -12.97 0.22
N ARG A 9 -1.34 -13.02 1.55
CA ARG A 9 -0.83 -11.89 2.36
C ARG A 9 0.62 -11.58 2.04
N VAL A 10 1.46 -12.59 1.96
CA VAL A 10 2.89 -12.42 1.61
C VAL A 10 3.04 -11.90 0.18
N LYS A 11 2.28 -12.44 -0.77
CA LYS A 11 2.31 -11.98 -2.16
C LYS A 11 1.89 -10.52 -2.28
N LEU A 12 0.85 -10.11 -1.57
CA LEU A 12 0.41 -8.71 -1.57
C LEU A 12 1.46 -7.80 -0.96
N ALA A 13 2.05 -8.18 0.18
CA ALA A 13 3.10 -7.39 0.80
C ALA A 13 4.31 -7.21 -0.12
N ASN A 14 4.73 -8.28 -0.81
CA ASN A 14 5.83 -8.20 -1.77
C ASN A 14 5.48 -7.31 -2.97
N LEU A 15 4.24 -7.36 -3.44
CA LEU A 15 3.77 -6.46 -4.49
C LEU A 15 3.83 -5.00 -4.03
N LEU A 16 3.31 -4.70 -2.85
CA LEU A 16 3.27 -3.34 -2.31
C LEU A 16 4.67 -2.76 -2.08
N LYS A 17 5.65 -3.59 -1.74
CA LYS A 17 7.04 -3.16 -1.61
C LYS A 17 7.63 -2.59 -2.90
N SER A 18 7.10 -2.97 -4.04
CA SER A 18 7.52 -2.43 -5.34
C SER A 18 7.00 -1.02 -5.59
N TYR A 19 6.02 -0.56 -4.81
CA TYR A 19 5.37 0.74 -5.00
C TYR A 19 5.62 1.71 -3.85
N GLY A 20 6.08 1.23 -2.72
CA GLY A 20 6.29 2.10 -1.58
C GLY A 20 6.94 1.38 -0.41
N GLU A 21 6.77 1.93 0.79
CA GLU A 21 7.39 1.42 2.01
C GLU A 21 6.36 0.99 3.03
N ARG A 22 6.68 -0.11 3.71
CA ARG A 22 5.87 -0.59 4.83
C ARG A 22 6.12 0.27 6.06
N VAL A 23 5.06 0.85 6.59
CA VAL A 23 5.12 1.66 7.83
C VAL A 23 4.58 0.91 9.04
N GLN A 24 3.69 -0.04 8.82
CA GLN A 24 3.20 -0.99 9.81
C GLN A 24 2.98 -2.34 9.12
N LEU A 25 2.68 -3.38 9.88
CA LEU A 25 2.57 -4.74 9.35
C LEU A 25 1.65 -4.84 8.12
N SER A 26 0.54 -4.11 8.13
CA SER A 26 -0.45 -4.12 7.05
C SER A 26 -0.73 -2.73 6.47
N VAL A 27 0.24 -1.82 6.57
CA VAL A 27 0.11 -0.46 6.07
C VAL A 27 1.35 -0.09 5.27
N PHE A 28 1.13 0.38 4.05
CA PHE A 28 2.19 0.87 3.16
C PHE A 28 1.90 2.31 2.76
N GLU A 29 2.96 3.09 2.62
CA GLU A 29 2.91 4.43 2.04
C GLU A 29 3.59 4.39 0.68
N CYS A 30 2.91 4.88 -0.35
CA CYS A 30 3.35 4.74 -1.73
C CYS A 30 3.29 6.08 -2.46
N TYR A 31 4.25 6.29 -3.38
CA TYR A 31 4.21 7.38 -4.34
C TYR A 31 3.66 6.84 -5.65
N LEU A 32 2.45 7.25 -6.00
CA LEU A 32 1.76 6.74 -7.18
C LEU A 32 1.19 7.92 -7.98
N ASP A 33 1.52 7.96 -9.27
CA ASP A 33 0.74 8.73 -10.22
C ASP A 33 -0.49 7.88 -10.63
N GLU A 34 -1.36 8.43 -11.47
CA GLU A 34 -2.58 7.73 -11.88
C GLU A 34 -2.28 6.42 -12.60
N LYS A 35 -1.25 6.40 -13.43
CA LYS A 35 -0.85 5.19 -14.17
C LYS A 35 -0.36 4.09 -13.21
N LEU A 36 0.50 4.44 -12.27
CA LEU A 36 1.01 3.49 -11.29
C LEU A 36 -0.10 3.00 -10.36
N LEU A 37 -1.04 3.87 -10.00
CA LEU A 37 -2.19 3.48 -9.20
C LEU A 37 -3.04 2.43 -9.90
N GLN A 38 -3.34 2.62 -11.19
CA GLN A 38 -4.11 1.64 -11.96
C GLN A 38 -3.34 0.33 -12.14
N ASP A 39 -2.03 0.41 -12.32
CA ASP A 39 -1.16 -0.76 -12.40
C ASP A 39 -1.19 -1.56 -11.08
N LEU A 40 -1.05 -0.88 -9.96
CA LEU A 40 -1.13 -1.51 -8.64
C LEU A 40 -2.48 -2.20 -8.43
N LYS A 41 -3.58 -1.52 -8.75
CA LYS A 41 -4.92 -2.08 -8.62
C LYS A 41 -5.09 -3.35 -9.46
N ALA A 42 -4.62 -3.33 -10.70
CA ALA A 42 -4.72 -4.49 -11.59
C ALA A 42 -3.94 -5.68 -11.05
N ARG A 43 -2.72 -5.45 -10.57
CA ARG A 43 -1.90 -6.52 -9.99
C ARG A 43 -2.46 -7.03 -8.67
N ALA A 44 -2.97 -6.15 -7.83
CA ALA A 44 -3.57 -6.55 -6.56
C ALA A 44 -4.80 -7.44 -6.77
N ARG A 45 -5.62 -7.14 -7.77
CA ARG A 45 -6.78 -7.99 -8.11
C ARG A 45 -6.40 -9.40 -8.49
N ARG A 46 -5.22 -9.60 -9.05
CA ARG A 46 -4.73 -10.95 -9.41
C ARG A 46 -4.24 -11.73 -8.20
N VAL A 47 -3.80 -11.05 -7.17
CA VAL A 47 -3.29 -11.66 -5.94
C VAL A 47 -4.42 -11.95 -4.97
N LEU A 48 -5.37 -11.03 -4.82
CA LEU A 48 -6.41 -11.07 -3.81
C LEU A 48 -7.58 -11.98 -4.20
N ASP A 49 -8.19 -12.57 -3.19
CA ASP A 49 -9.53 -13.14 -3.29
C ASP A 49 -10.52 -12.07 -2.84
N LEU A 50 -11.18 -11.43 -3.79
CA LEU A 50 -12.06 -10.29 -3.51
C LEU A 50 -13.30 -10.65 -2.69
N GLY A 51 -13.60 -11.94 -2.53
CA GLY A 51 -14.67 -12.41 -1.66
C GLY A 51 -14.27 -12.54 -0.19
N GLN A 52 -12.97 -12.56 0.10
CA GLN A 52 -12.46 -12.75 1.46
C GLN A 52 -11.50 -11.65 1.92
N ASP A 53 -10.80 -11.02 0.97
CA ASP A 53 -9.71 -10.09 1.28
C ASP A 53 -10.15 -8.66 1.05
N ALA A 54 -9.49 -7.71 1.71
CA ALA A 54 -9.73 -6.28 1.52
C ALA A 54 -8.41 -5.53 1.39
N LEU A 55 -8.36 -4.63 0.43
CA LEU A 55 -7.28 -3.66 0.26
C LEU A 55 -7.93 -2.28 0.13
N ARG A 56 -7.58 -1.38 1.02
CA ARG A 56 -8.08 -0.01 1.00
C ARG A 56 -6.96 0.92 0.61
N LEU A 57 -7.26 1.87 -0.27
CA LEU A 57 -6.33 2.90 -0.70
C LEU A 57 -6.88 4.26 -0.32
N TYR A 58 -6.09 5.00 0.43
CA TYR A 58 -6.46 6.33 0.90
C TYR A 58 -5.54 7.35 0.23
N PRO A 59 -6.07 8.24 -0.60
CA PRO A 59 -5.25 9.32 -1.14
C PRO A 59 -4.86 10.28 -0.02
N VAL A 60 -3.58 10.66 -0.01
CA VAL A 60 -3.07 11.64 0.94
C VAL A 60 -2.85 12.94 0.19
N GLN A 61 -3.45 14.01 0.70
CA GLN A 61 -3.31 15.34 0.13
C GLN A 61 -2.56 16.25 1.11
N GLY A 62 -1.72 17.12 0.55
CA GLY A 62 -0.89 18.01 1.35
C GLY A 62 0.32 17.32 1.92
N GLU A 63 0.90 17.93 2.94
CA GLU A 63 2.10 17.41 3.59
C GLU A 63 1.76 16.43 4.69
N VAL A 64 2.58 15.39 4.82
CA VAL A 64 2.50 14.46 5.93
C VAL A 64 3.42 14.96 7.03
N GLU A 65 2.85 15.23 8.20
CA GLU A 65 3.62 15.57 9.39
C GLU A 65 3.96 14.30 10.15
N VAL A 66 5.22 14.16 10.52
CA VAL A 66 5.69 12.99 11.28
C VAL A 66 6.30 13.49 12.59
N LEU A 67 5.76 12.98 13.70
CA LEU A 67 6.37 13.14 15.00
C LEU A 67 7.14 11.86 15.32
N GLY A 68 8.43 12.00 15.60
CA GLY A 68 9.30 10.86 15.81
C GLY A 68 10.06 10.47 14.55
N THR A 69 10.22 9.16 14.32
CA THR A 69 10.95 8.63 13.16
C THR A 69 10.01 8.05 12.11
N SER A 70 10.39 8.17 10.83
CA SER A 70 9.62 7.64 9.73
C SER A 70 10.54 6.93 8.74
N PRO A 71 10.14 5.76 8.22
CA PRO A 71 10.91 5.07 7.19
C PRO A 71 10.89 5.80 5.84
N LEU A 72 9.97 6.73 5.61
CA LEU A 72 9.85 7.44 4.34
C LEU A 72 10.74 8.67 4.22
N GLY A 73 11.36 9.13 5.30
CA GLY A 73 12.18 10.33 5.27
C GLY A 73 11.35 11.58 4.98
N ALA A 74 11.85 12.45 4.08
CA ALA A 74 11.27 13.77 3.83
C ALA A 74 10.20 13.81 2.72
N GLU A 75 9.98 12.73 2.02
CA GLU A 75 9.04 12.69 0.89
C GLU A 75 7.64 12.25 1.34
N ASP A 76 6.62 12.96 0.85
CA ASP A 76 5.24 12.63 1.17
C ASP A 76 4.66 11.63 0.17
N PRO A 77 3.99 10.59 0.64
CA PRO A 77 3.33 9.64 -0.26
C PRO A 77 2.05 10.25 -0.87
N ALA A 78 1.74 9.84 -2.10
CA ALA A 78 0.48 10.21 -2.74
C ALA A 78 -0.70 9.40 -2.19
N PHE A 79 -0.47 8.16 -1.75
CA PHE A 79 -1.49 7.25 -1.23
C PHE A 79 -0.97 6.48 -0.03
N VAL A 80 -1.88 6.20 0.90
CA VAL A 80 -1.65 5.26 2.00
C VAL A 80 -2.43 3.98 1.69
N VAL A 81 -1.74 2.85 1.76
CA VAL A 81 -2.34 1.53 1.53
C VAL A 81 -2.55 0.83 2.86
N LEU A 82 -3.78 0.55 3.20
CA LEU A 82 -4.15 -0.11 4.44
C LEU A 82 -4.60 -1.55 4.23
#